data_d2d2e1a5dbf5ca3187b6f92375fb0708
#
_entry.id   d2d2e1a5dbf5ca3187b6f92375fb0708
#
_cell.length_a   1.000
_cell.length_b   1.000
_cell.length_c   1.000
_cell.angle_alpha   90.00
_cell.angle_beta   90.00
_cell.angle_gamma   90.00
#
_symmetry.space_group_name_H-M   'P 1'
#
loop_
_entity.id
_entity.type
_entity.pdbx_description
1 polymer ?
#
loop_
_entity_poly.entity_id
_entity_poly.type
_entity_poly.pdbx_seq_one_letter_code
_entity_poly.pdbx_strand_id
1 'polypeptide(L)'
;MFLLEIKSLINRFTVYHYVISFLIVLHLASAFVPKYGFGIKALIPILIAVATTTLLDLFINYFKFKIWNFPQSALISGLFIGGLLTQNLQWYVYVIAGAIAILSKHLIRFQQKHIFNPANFGILLVSILFNVQHTWWISSPLILVLIFGIFIIWRLKRFDLAFSFLITYYLINSIVGLVGGNNFNDIYLTITNGGVIYFFSMYMLIEPKTNPSKNRVAYGVLVAILLIAFDLYASTFNNSLAAFFTRHDIPLALAVGNVFVPILNRINFGFGKKEE
;
A
#
# COMPACT_ATOMS: atom_id res chain seq x y z
N MET A 1 -28.24 23.07 6.74
CA MET A 1 -28.69 22.56 5.46
C MET A 1 -27.48 22.10 4.61
N PHE A 2 -26.60 22.99 4.18
CA PHE A 2 -25.43 22.69 3.34
C PHE A 2 -24.50 21.54 3.86
N LEU A 3 -24.15 21.54 5.15
CA LEU A 3 -23.32 20.47 5.75
C LEU A 3 -24.01 19.11 5.79
N LEU A 4 -25.33 19.08 5.94
CA LEU A 4 -26.12 17.84 5.91
C LEU A 4 -26.22 17.28 4.48
N GLU A 5 -26.32 18.13 3.48
CA GLU A 5 -26.33 17.74 2.08
C GLU A 5 -24.97 17.17 1.66
N ILE A 6 -23.85 17.82 2.05
CA ILE A 6 -22.50 17.29 1.82
C ILE A 6 -22.33 15.92 2.49
N LYS A 7 -22.75 15.78 3.74
CA LYS A 7 -22.68 14.51 4.47
C LYS A 7 -23.51 13.41 3.78
N SER A 8 -24.70 13.75 3.28
CA SER A 8 -25.54 12.83 2.53
C SER A 8 -24.90 12.40 1.22
N LEU A 9 -24.28 13.33 0.49
CA LEU A 9 -23.56 13.06 -0.76
C LEU A 9 -22.37 12.15 -0.55
N ILE A 10 -21.55 12.43 0.48
CA ILE A 10 -20.40 11.59 0.86
C ILE A 10 -20.85 10.17 1.25
N ASN A 11 -22.00 10.02 1.89
CA ASN A 11 -22.49 8.71 2.30
C ASN A 11 -23.12 7.87 1.18
N ARG A 12 -23.42 8.47 0.02
CA ARG A 12 -23.92 7.73 -1.16
C ARG A 12 -22.87 6.81 -1.78
N PHE A 13 -21.57 7.15 -1.62
CA PHE A 13 -20.47 6.38 -2.19
C PHE A 13 -19.78 5.52 -1.13
N THR A 14 -19.43 4.31 -1.51
CA THR A 14 -18.60 3.43 -0.68
C THR A 14 -17.15 3.90 -0.66
N VAL A 15 -16.37 3.45 0.31
CA VAL A 15 -14.93 3.74 0.37
C VAL A 15 -14.20 3.27 -0.91
N TYR A 16 -14.65 2.18 -1.52
CA TYR A 16 -14.08 1.67 -2.77
C TYR A 16 -14.17 2.69 -3.92
N HIS A 17 -15.30 3.39 -4.06
CA HIS A 17 -15.45 4.42 -5.09
C HIS A 17 -14.46 5.56 -4.89
N TYR A 18 -14.27 6.03 -3.65
CA TYR A 18 -13.30 7.08 -3.35
C TYR A 18 -11.87 6.63 -3.65
N VAL A 19 -11.47 5.44 -3.18
CA VAL A 19 -10.12 4.91 -3.41
C VAL A 19 -9.85 4.78 -4.90
N ILE A 20 -10.79 4.21 -5.68
CA ILE A 20 -10.65 4.07 -7.14
C ILE A 20 -10.51 5.44 -7.80
N SER A 21 -11.40 6.40 -7.48
CA SER A 21 -11.35 7.74 -8.07
C SER A 21 -10.04 8.46 -7.74
N PHE A 22 -9.58 8.39 -6.49
CA PHE A 22 -8.33 9.03 -6.06
C PHE A 22 -7.11 8.37 -6.71
N LEU A 23 -7.06 7.05 -6.81
CA LEU A 23 -5.99 6.37 -7.52
C LEU A 23 -5.96 6.75 -9.00
N ILE A 24 -7.11 6.86 -9.67
CA ILE A 24 -7.18 7.31 -11.07
C ILE A 24 -6.63 8.73 -11.19
N VAL A 25 -7.06 9.65 -10.32
CA VAL A 25 -6.56 11.05 -10.33
C VAL A 25 -5.06 11.09 -10.07
N LEU A 26 -4.53 10.30 -9.14
CA LEU A 26 -3.09 10.22 -8.86
C LEU A 26 -2.32 9.70 -10.08
N HIS A 27 -2.81 8.67 -10.77
CA HIS A 27 -2.20 8.17 -12.00
C HIS A 27 -2.18 9.22 -13.11
N LEU A 28 -3.31 9.91 -13.32
CA LEU A 28 -3.41 10.96 -14.33
C LEU A 28 -2.49 12.14 -13.99
N ALA A 29 -2.46 12.56 -12.73
CA ALA A 29 -1.56 13.62 -12.29
C ALA A 29 -0.09 13.22 -12.48
N SER A 30 0.30 12.01 -12.11
CA SER A 30 1.67 11.52 -12.30
C SER A 30 2.05 11.38 -13.78
N ALA A 31 1.11 10.96 -14.64
CA ALA A 31 1.37 10.79 -16.06
C ALA A 31 1.44 12.11 -16.83
N PHE A 32 0.56 13.06 -16.55
CA PHE A 32 0.37 14.25 -17.39
C PHE A 32 0.94 15.55 -16.83
N VAL A 33 1.23 15.63 -15.53
CA VAL A 33 1.87 16.84 -14.99
C VAL A 33 3.35 16.83 -15.38
N PRO A 34 3.85 17.83 -16.15
CA PRO A 34 5.20 17.84 -16.71
C PRO A 34 6.32 17.67 -15.67
N LYS A 35 6.08 18.14 -14.45
CA LYS A 35 7.01 18.02 -13.32
C LYS A 35 7.38 16.56 -13.00
N TYR A 36 6.49 15.60 -13.26
CA TYR A 36 6.70 14.19 -12.91
C TYR A 36 7.24 13.35 -14.09
N GLY A 37 6.96 13.75 -15.33
CA GLY A 37 7.62 13.24 -16.52
C GLY A 37 7.31 11.82 -16.98
N PHE A 38 6.29 11.16 -16.40
CA PHE A 38 6.01 9.74 -16.73
C PHE A 38 5.31 9.54 -18.08
N GLY A 39 4.53 10.51 -18.54
CA GLY A 39 3.87 10.51 -19.84
C GLY A 39 2.75 9.47 -20.01
N ILE A 40 2.07 9.53 -21.14
CA ILE A 40 0.89 8.69 -21.44
C ILE A 40 1.23 7.19 -21.46
N LYS A 41 2.46 6.82 -21.83
CA LYS A 41 2.88 5.41 -21.89
C LYS A 41 2.83 4.72 -20.52
N ALA A 42 2.95 5.48 -19.43
CA ALA A 42 2.80 4.95 -18.07
C ALA A 42 1.40 4.41 -17.76
N LEU A 43 0.38 4.76 -18.55
CA LEU A 43 -0.97 4.23 -18.38
C LEU A 43 -1.13 2.79 -18.91
N ILE A 44 -0.27 2.34 -19.82
CA ILE A 44 -0.36 0.99 -20.40
C ILE A 44 -0.21 -0.11 -19.32
N PRO A 45 0.80 -0.08 -18.45
CA PRO A 45 0.92 -1.01 -17.33
C PRO A 45 -0.31 -1.08 -16.43
N ILE A 46 -0.93 0.09 -16.19
CA ILE A 46 -2.13 0.17 -15.36
C ILE A 46 -3.28 -0.58 -16.02
N LEU A 47 -3.51 -0.34 -17.32
CA LEU A 47 -4.58 -1.01 -18.06
C LEU A 47 -4.39 -2.53 -18.08
N ILE A 48 -3.16 -3.01 -18.28
CA ILE A 48 -2.83 -4.44 -18.25
C ILE A 48 -3.10 -5.03 -16.86
N ALA A 49 -2.58 -4.40 -15.81
CA ALA A 49 -2.75 -4.88 -14.45
C ALA A 49 -4.22 -4.88 -14.01
N VAL A 50 -4.95 -3.80 -14.31
CA VAL A 50 -6.39 -3.67 -14.01
C VAL A 50 -7.21 -4.70 -14.77
N ALA A 51 -6.97 -4.87 -16.08
CA ALA A 51 -7.67 -5.89 -16.87
C ALA A 51 -7.43 -7.28 -16.29
N THR A 52 -6.17 -7.63 -16.01
CA THR A 52 -5.80 -8.94 -15.46
C THR A 52 -6.48 -9.20 -14.10
N THR A 53 -6.35 -8.27 -13.16
CA THR A 53 -6.90 -8.47 -11.81
C THR A 53 -8.42 -8.53 -11.84
N THR A 54 -9.07 -7.64 -12.59
CA THR A 54 -10.52 -7.53 -12.64
C THR A 54 -11.14 -8.75 -13.34
N LEU A 55 -10.62 -9.13 -14.50
CA LEU A 55 -11.12 -10.27 -15.26
C LEU A 55 -10.91 -11.59 -14.50
N LEU A 56 -9.74 -11.78 -13.91
CA LEU A 56 -9.45 -12.99 -13.16
C LEU A 56 -10.32 -13.13 -11.89
N ASP A 57 -10.53 -12.03 -11.16
CA ASP A 57 -11.40 -12.06 -9.97
C ASP A 57 -12.88 -12.28 -10.35
N LEU A 58 -13.35 -11.67 -11.45
CA LEU A 58 -14.68 -11.95 -12.02
C LEU A 58 -14.84 -13.42 -12.39
N PHE A 59 -13.86 -13.97 -13.11
CA PHE A 59 -13.85 -15.37 -13.52
C PHE A 59 -13.92 -16.30 -12.31
N ILE A 60 -13.04 -16.12 -11.31
CA ILE A 60 -13.04 -16.95 -10.11
C ILE A 60 -14.36 -16.85 -9.34
N ASN A 61 -14.90 -15.63 -9.16
CA ASN A 61 -16.16 -15.42 -8.46
C ASN A 61 -17.33 -16.06 -9.20
N TYR A 62 -17.37 -15.98 -10.53
CA TYR A 62 -18.41 -16.62 -11.33
C TYR A 62 -18.34 -18.15 -11.25
N PHE A 63 -17.17 -18.75 -11.48
CA PHE A 63 -17.06 -20.22 -11.51
C PHE A 63 -17.20 -20.85 -10.13
N LYS A 64 -16.62 -20.21 -9.09
CA LYS A 64 -16.62 -20.77 -7.72
C LYS A 64 -17.91 -20.48 -6.95
N PHE A 65 -18.45 -19.27 -7.09
CA PHE A 65 -19.56 -18.81 -6.26
C PHE A 65 -20.84 -18.49 -7.04
N LYS A 66 -20.81 -18.55 -8.38
CA LYS A 66 -21.90 -18.15 -9.27
C LYS A 66 -22.36 -16.71 -9.06
N ILE A 67 -21.45 -15.84 -8.62
CA ILE A 67 -21.70 -14.43 -8.34
C ILE A 67 -21.12 -13.59 -9.48
N TRP A 68 -21.96 -12.75 -10.08
CA TRP A 68 -21.60 -11.80 -11.11
C TRP A 68 -21.69 -10.38 -10.57
N ASN A 69 -20.71 -9.98 -9.75
CA ASN A 69 -20.61 -8.63 -9.21
C ASN A 69 -19.29 -7.98 -9.61
N PHE A 70 -19.32 -6.67 -9.87
CA PHE A 70 -18.13 -5.93 -10.25
C PHE A 70 -17.07 -5.96 -9.12
N PRO A 71 -15.84 -6.46 -9.37
CA PRO A 71 -14.85 -6.73 -8.34
C PRO A 71 -14.03 -5.48 -7.99
N GLN A 72 -14.61 -4.50 -7.31
CA GLN A 72 -13.98 -3.23 -6.94
C GLN A 72 -12.61 -3.41 -6.25
N SER A 73 -12.47 -4.42 -5.39
CA SER A 73 -11.19 -4.68 -4.70
C SER A 73 -10.09 -5.18 -5.64
N ALA A 74 -10.46 -5.92 -6.69
CA ALA A 74 -9.50 -6.37 -7.70
C ALA A 74 -9.07 -5.21 -8.61
N LEU A 75 -10.01 -4.32 -8.96
CA LEU A 75 -9.70 -3.08 -9.67
C LEU A 75 -8.67 -2.24 -8.91
N ILE A 76 -8.85 -2.06 -7.59
CA ILE A 76 -7.89 -1.35 -6.74
C ILE A 76 -6.54 -2.05 -6.74
N SER A 77 -6.50 -3.39 -6.67
CA SER A 77 -5.24 -4.13 -6.72
C SER A 77 -4.51 -3.92 -8.04
N GLY A 78 -5.22 -3.88 -9.16
CA GLY A 78 -4.65 -3.59 -10.48
C GLY A 78 -4.09 -2.16 -10.57
N LEU A 79 -4.82 -1.17 -10.04
CA LEU A 79 -4.36 0.21 -9.96
C LEU A 79 -3.07 0.32 -9.12
N PHE A 80 -2.98 -0.35 -7.98
CA PHE A 80 -1.74 -0.38 -7.20
C PHE A 80 -0.59 -1.03 -7.97
N ILE A 81 -0.79 -2.19 -8.57
CA ILE A 81 0.26 -2.89 -9.33
C ILE A 81 0.81 -2.01 -10.45
N GLY A 82 -0.08 -1.40 -11.25
CA GLY A 82 0.34 -0.50 -12.34
C GLY A 82 1.03 0.78 -11.86
N GLY A 83 0.66 1.30 -10.68
CA GLY A 83 1.21 2.54 -10.11
C GLY A 83 2.47 2.36 -9.28
N LEU A 84 2.78 1.15 -8.84
CA LEU A 84 3.91 0.86 -7.95
C LEU A 84 5.06 0.16 -8.65
N LEU A 85 4.80 -0.69 -9.65
CA LEU A 85 5.85 -1.27 -10.48
C LEU A 85 6.40 -0.23 -11.47
N THR A 86 7.65 -0.41 -11.87
CA THR A 86 8.31 0.41 -12.90
C THR A 86 7.54 0.32 -14.22
N GLN A 87 7.37 1.43 -14.95
CA GLN A 87 6.50 1.49 -16.15
C GLN A 87 7.07 0.76 -17.38
N ASN A 88 8.36 0.53 -17.44
CA ASN A 88 9.06 -0.01 -18.62
C ASN A 88 9.29 -1.53 -18.57
N LEU A 89 8.56 -2.24 -17.72
CA LEU A 89 8.65 -3.70 -17.66
C LEU A 89 7.91 -4.34 -18.83
N GLN A 90 8.25 -5.58 -19.12
CA GLN A 90 7.54 -6.39 -20.10
C GLN A 90 6.08 -6.60 -19.64
N TRP A 91 5.15 -6.58 -20.58
CA TRP A 91 3.72 -6.66 -20.30
C TRP A 91 3.32 -7.88 -19.43
N TYR A 92 3.98 -9.02 -19.63
CA TYR A 92 3.69 -10.24 -18.87
C TYR A 92 4.01 -10.12 -17.38
N VAL A 93 4.93 -9.24 -16.98
CA VAL A 93 5.24 -9.02 -15.55
C VAL A 93 4.01 -8.45 -14.83
N TYR A 94 3.29 -7.51 -15.44
CA TYR A 94 2.06 -6.97 -14.86
C TYR A 94 0.93 -8.00 -14.83
N VAL A 95 0.84 -8.85 -15.85
CA VAL A 95 -0.11 -9.97 -15.89
C VAL A 95 0.19 -10.96 -14.76
N ILE A 96 1.44 -11.36 -14.58
CA ILE A 96 1.85 -12.31 -13.53
C ILE A 96 1.63 -11.68 -12.15
N ALA A 97 1.98 -10.41 -11.94
CA ALA A 97 1.72 -9.70 -10.69
C ALA A 97 0.23 -9.66 -10.36
N GLY A 98 -0.61 -9.33 -11.34
CA GLY A 98 -2.06 -9.32 -11.19
C GLY A 98 -2.64 -10.71 -10.88
N ALA A 99 -2.15 -11.74 -11.57
CA ALA A 99 -2.57 -13.11 -11.34
C ALA A 99 -2.19 -13.59 -9.94
N ILE A 100 -0.95 -13.38 -9.51
CA ILE A 100 -0.49 -13.70 -8.15
C ILE A 100 -1.32 -12.96 -7.10
N ALA A 101 -1.59 -11.67 -7.30
CA ALA A 101 -2.38 -10.87 -6.39
C ALA A 101 -3.78 -11.47 -6.19
N ILE A 102 -4.48 -11.81 -7.26
CA ILE A 102 -5.83 -12.36 -7.18
C ILE A 102 -5.82 -13.80 -6.66
N LEU A 103 -4.89 -14.63 -7.10
CA LEU A 103 -4.76 -15.99 -6.58
C LEU A 103 -4.46 -15.99 -5.08
N SER A 104 -3.56 -15.13 -4.59
CA SER A 104 -3.28 -15.01 -3.15
C SER A 104 -4.51 -14.68 -2.33
N LYS A 105 -5.35 -13.76 -2.83
CA LYS A 105 -6.62 -13.36 -2.21
C LYS A 105 -7.60 -14.54 -2.04
N HIS A 106 -7.59 -15.50 -2.97
CA HIS A 106 -8.51 -16.63 -2.95
C HIS A 106 -7.92 -17.88 -2.28
N LEU A 107 -6.60 -18.07 -2.33
CA LEU A 107 -5.91 -19.28 -1.85
C LEU A 107 -5.28 -19.10 -0.46
N ILE A 108 -4.67 -17.92 -0.17
CA ILE A 108 -3.94 -17.70 1.07
C ILE A 108 -4.84 -16.96 2.07
N ARG A 109 -5.64 -17.72 2.79
CA ARG A 109 -6.68 -17.19 3.69
C ARG A 109 -6.55 -17.76 5.09
N PHE A 110 -6.88 -16.93 6.07
CA PHE A 110 -7.05 -17.34 7.46
C PHE A 110 -8.36 -16.77 8.01
N GLN A 111 -9.18 -17.59 8.62
CA GLN A 111 -10.50 -17.20 9.18
C GLN A 111 -11.34 -16.35 8.21
N GLN A 112 -11.52 -16.85 6.97
CA GLN A 112 -12.29 -16.22 5.90
C GLN A 112 -11.71 -14.90 5.31
N LYS A 113 -10.57 -14.40 5.82
CA LYS A 113 -9.88 -13.22 5.29
C LYS A 113 -8.59 -13.62 4.59
N HIS A 114 -8.22 -12.92 3.53
CA HIS A 114 -6.88 -13.08 2.95
C HIS A 114 -5.83 -12.50 3.92
N ILE A 115 -4.67 -13.15 4.00
CA ILE A 115 -3.60 -12.78 4.92
C ILE A 115 -2.87 -11.55 4.39
N PHE A 116 -2.45 -11.59 3.13
CA PHE A 116 -1.64 -10.55 2.52
C PHE A 116 -2.49 -9.52 1.79
N ASN A 117 -2.04 -8.26 1.76
CA ASN A 117 -2.53 -7.29 0.80
C ASN A 117 -2.27 -7.83 -0.61
N PRO A 118 -3.30 -8.06 -1.45
CA PRO A 118 -3.13 -8.79 -2.71
C PRO A 118 -2.16 -8.09 -3.67
N ALA A 119 -2.29 -6.76 -3.83
CA ALA A 119 -1.40 -5.99 -4.70
C ALA A 119 0.05 -6.08 -4.23
N ASN A 120 0.27 -5.88 -2.92
CA ASN A 120 1.60 -5.96 -2.31
C ASN A 120 2.24 -7.34 -2.53
N PHE A 121 1.48 -8.41 -2.33
CA PHE A 121 1.98 -9.77 -2.51
C PHE A 121 2.33 -10.06 -3.97
N GLY A 122 1.52 -9.60 -4.92
CA GLY A 122 1.81 -9.69 -6.35
C GLY A 122 3.07 -8.93 -6.73
N ILE A 123 3.23 -7.67 -6.26
CA ILE A 123 4.42 -6.86 -6.49
C ILE A 123 5.66 -7.51 -5.89
N LEU A 124 5.60 -7.94 -4.62
CA LEU A 124 6.74 -8.57 -3.95
C LEU A 124 7.22 -9.82 -4.70
N LEU A 125 6.30 -10.72 -5.07
CA LEU A 125 6.71 -11.96 -5.74
C LEU A 125 7.28 -11.73 -7.13
N VAL A 126 6.70 -10.84 -7.96
CA VAL A 126 7.28 -10.57 -9.28
C VAL A 126 8.61 -9.82 -9.17
N SER A 127 8.78 -8.95 -8.18
CA SER A 127 10.05 -8.26 -7.97
C SER A 127 11.16 -9.25 -7.56
N ILE A 128 10.84 -10.29 -6.81
CA ILE A 128 11.78 -11.37 -6.49
C ILE A 128 12.03 -12.26 -7.70
N LEU A 129 10.98 -12.74 -8.39
CA LEU A 129 11.08 -13.70 -9.48
C LEU A 129 11.80 -13.16 -10.72
N PHE A 130 11.53 -11.91 -11.07
CA PHE A 130 12.06 -11.27 -12.26
C PHE A 130 13.16 -10.25 -11.97
N ASN A 131 13.55 -10.10 -10.69
CA ASN A 131 14.54 -9.11 -10.24
C ASN A 131 14.21 -7.68 -10.70
N VAL A 132 12.92 -7.31 -10.69
CA VAL A 132 12.44 -6.00 -11.12
C VAL A 132 12.24 -5.07 -9.93
N GLN A 133 12.37 -3.76 -10.19
CA GLN A 133 12.20 -2.73 -9.18
C GLN A 133 10.75 -2.22 -9.14
N HIS A 134 10.36 -1.69 -8.00
CA HIS A 134 9.16 -0.88 -7.82
C HIS A 134 9.55 0.59 -7.65
N THR A 135 8.86 1.49 -8.32
CA THR A 135 9.20 2.92 -8.35
C THR A 135 8.22 3.80 -7.61
N TRP A 136 7.07 3.27 -7.22
CA TRP A 136 6.01 4.01 -6.50
C TRP A 136 5.62 5.33 -7.19
N TRP A 137 5.69 5.37 -8.51
CA TRP A 137 5.55 6.60 -9.29
C TRP A 137 4.20 7.31 -9.10
N ILE A 138 3.16 6.57 -8.72
CA ILE A 138 1.86 7.13 -8.34
C ILE A 138 1.93 8.06 -7.12
N SER A 139 2.96 7.94 -6.28
CA SER A 139 3.15 8.79 -5.10
C SER A 139 3.80 10.15 -5.39
N SER A 140 4.19 10.40 -6.65
CA SER A 140 4.87 11.64 -7.05
C SER A 140 4.06 12.93 -6.77
N PRO A 141 2.73 13.01 -6.96
CA PRO A 141 1.95 14.19 -6.61
C PRO A 141 1.65 14.26 -5.11
N LEU A 142 2.67 14.51 -4.28
CA LEU A 142 2.62 14.45 -2.82
C LEU A 142 1.40 15.17 -2.20
N ILE A 143 1.07 16.38 -2.67
CA ILE A 143 -0.06 17.15 -2.13
C ILE A 143 -1.37 16.39 -2.33
N LEU A 144 -1.59 15.80 -3.50
CA LEU A 144 -2.76 14.98 -3.76
C LEU A 144 -2.75 13.69 -2.94
N VAL A 145 -1.58 13.06 -2.80
CA VAL A 145 -1.40 11.87 -1.94
C VAL A 145 -1.84 12.18 -0.51
N LEU A 146 -1.43 13.32 0.05
CA LEU A 146 -1.78 13.71 1.41
C LEU A 146 -3.28 14.03 1.54
N ILE A 147 -3.83 14.87 0.65
CA ILE A 147 -5.25 15.27 0.72
C ILE A 147 -6.16 14.04 0.61
N PHE A 148 -5.96 13.22 -0.40
CA PHE A 148 -6.78 12.02 -0.62
C PHE A 148 -6.51 10.94 0.44
N GLY A 149 -5.26 10.78 0.87
CA GLY A 149 -4.88 9.85 1.93
C GLY A 149 -5.55 10.18 3.27
N ILE A 150 -5.51 11.45 3.70
CA ILE A 150 -6.20 11.91 4.92
C ILE A 150 -7.70 11.64 4.82
N PHE A 151 -8.31 11.88 3.66
CA PHE A 151 -9.72 11.57 3.46
C PHE A 151 -10.01 10.07 3.60
N ILE A 152 -9.17 9.19 3.02
CA ILE A 152 -9.35 7.73 3.09
C ILE A 152 -9.20 7.24 4.54
N ILE A 153 -8.15 7.66 5.26
CA ILE A 153 -7.94 7.24 6.65
C ILE A 153 -9.05 7.75 7.56
N TRP A 154 -9.58 8.95 7.31
CA TRP A 154 -10.76 9.48 8.00
C TRP A 154 -11.99 8.61 7.74
N ARG A 155 -12.25 8.27 6.49
CA ARG A 155 -13.42 7.49 6.10
C ARG A 155 -13.37 6.04 6.63
N LEU A 156 -12.17 5.46 6.70
CA LEU A 156 -11.92 4.13 7.25
C LEU A 156 -11.76 4.11 8.78
N LYS A 157 -11.67 5.27 9.43
CA LYS A 157 -11.36 5.41 10.87
C LYS A 157 -10.04 4.69 11.23
N ARG A 158 -8.98 4.96 10.47
CA ARG A 158 -7.66 4.30 10.60
C ARG A 158 -6.53 5.28 10.94
N PHE A 159 -6.83 6.41 11.58
CA PHE A 159 -5.82 7.37 12.02
C PHE A 159 -4.78 6.75 12.95
N ASP A 160 -5.24 5.94 13.90
CA ASP A 160 -4.41 5.24 14.85
C ASP A 160 -3.31 4.40 14.16
N LEU A 161 -3.68 3.66 13.12
CA LEU A 161 -2.75 2.81 12.37
C LEU A 161 -1.80 3.64 11.50
N ALA A 162 -2.33 4.56 10.69
CA ALA A 162 -1.50 5.33 9.76
C ALA A 162 -0.50 6.22 10.50
N PHE A 163 -0.94 6.92 11.54
CA PHE A 163 -0.06 7.81 12.29
C PHE A 163 0.92 7.09 13.21
N SER A 164 0.55 5.95 13.81
CA SER A 164 1.52 5.17 14.59
C SER A 164 2.68 4.70 13.72
N PHE A 165 2.41 4.28 12.47
CA PHE A 165 3.45 3.94 11.50
C PHE A 165 4.30 5.19 11.16
N LEU A 166 3.68 6.29 10.74
CA LEU A 166 4.41 7.50 10.31
C LEU A 166 5.27 8.09 11.43
N ILE A 167 4.71 8.20 12.63
CA ILE A 167 5.43 8.75 13.78
C ILE A 167 6.64 7.85 14.12
N THR A 168 6.42 6.55 14.19
CA THR A 168 7.51 5.60 14.50
C THR A 168 8.58 5.63 13.43
N TYR A 169 8.19 5.59 12.14
CA TYR A 169 9.13 5.61 11.02
C TYR A 169 9.99 6.87 11.02
N TYR A 170 9.37 8.04 11.03
CA TYR A 170 10.11 9.30 10.97
C TYR A 170 10.90 9.59 12.26
N LEU A 171 10.37 9.26 13.43
CA LEU A 171 11.07 9.44 14.69
C LEU A 171 12.37 8.63 14.73
N ILE A 172 12.28 7.33 14.44
CA ILE A 172 13.47 6.44 14.51
C ILE A 172 14.47 6.81 13.40
N ASN A 173 14.02 7.07 12.16
CA ASN A 173 14.91 7.49 11.08
C ASN A 173 15.59 8.84 11.39
N SER A 174 14.89 9.77 12.02
CA SER A 174 15.49 11.04 12.47
C SER A 174 16.57 10.81 13.51
N ILE A 175 16.31 9.94 14.50
CA ILE A 175 17.32 9.59 15.53
C ILE A 175 18.54 8.91 14.89
N VAL A 176 18.31 7.92 14.04
CA VAL A 176 19.38 7.20 13.33
C VAL A 176 20.18 8.16 12.45
N GLY A 177 19.50 9.05 11.72
CA GLY A 177 20.14 10.07 10.89
C GLY A 177 21.02 11.01 11.71
N LEU A 178 20.53 11.54 12.84
CA LEU A 178 21.30 12.42 13.72
C LEU A 178 22.54 11.71 14.31
N VAL A 179 22.38 10.46 14.74
CA VAL A 179 23.51 9.65 15.24
C VAL A 179 24.52 9.37 14.11
N GLY A 180 24.04 9.21 12.88
CA GLY A 180 24.87 9.03 11.67
C GLY A 180 25.50 10.32 11.14
N GLY A 181 25.27 11.48 11.77
CA GLY A 181 25.87 12.75 11.40
C GLY A 181 25.06 13.60 10.39
N ASN A 182 23.80 13.20 10.09
CA ASN A 182 22.91 14.03 9.28
C ASN A 182 22.56 15.33 10.02
N ASN A 183 22.35 16.39 9.27
CA ASN A 183 21.87 17.66 9.82
C ASN A 183 20.33 17.74 9.81
N PHE A 184 19.77 18.75 10.49
CA PHE A 184 18.32 18.93 10.54
C PHE A 184 17.67 19.18 9.17
N ASN A 185 18.39 19.75 8.22
CA ASN A 185 17.87 19.97 6.88
C ASN A 185 17.69 18.64 6.12
N ASP A 186 18.60 17.68 6.30
CA ASP A 186 18.48 16.35 5.68
C ASP A 186 17.25 15.61 6.23
N ILE A 187 17.00 15.72 7.54
CA ILE A 187 15.80 15.16 8.19
C ILE A 187 14.53 15.83 7.64
N TYR A 188 14.53 17.15 7.56
CA TYR A 188 13.41 17.91 6.99
C TYR A 188 13.11 17.47 5.55
N LEU A 189 14.13 17.33 4.71
CA LEU A 189 13.97 16.86 3.33
C LEU A 189 13.45 15.42 3.25
N THR A 190 13.89 14.54 4.15
CA THR A 190 13.37 13.16 4.24
C THR A 190 11.87 13.14 4.55
N ILE A 191 11.42 13.98 5.47
CA ILE A 191 10.00 14.09 5.81
C ILE A 191 9.21 14.72 4.67
N THR A 192 9.69 15.82 4.10
CA THR A 192 8.94 16.59 3.09
C THR A 192 8.90 15.93 1.72
N ASN A 193 9.88 15.07 1.39
CA ASN A 193 9.93 14.32 0.14
C ASN A 193 9.42 12.88 0.26
N GLY A 194 8.91 12.49 1.41
CA GLY A 194 8.49 11.12 1.73
C GLY A 194 7.21 10.64 1.05
N GLY A 195 6.94 11.01 -0.21
CA GLY A 195 5.70 10.65 -0.92
C GLY A 195 5.38 9.17 -0.89
N VAL A 196 6.38 8.31 -1.02
CA VAL A 196 6.25 6.85 -0.95
C VAL A 196 5.75 6.40 0.42
N ILE A 197 6.34 6.89 1.49
CA ILE A 197 6.00 6.53 2.87
C ILE A 197 4.59 7.00 3.24
N TYR A 198 4.20 8.21 2.83
CA TYR A 198 2.84 8.70 3.00
C TYR A 198 1.83 7.87 2.21
N PHE A 199 2.13 7.58 0.94
CA PHE A 199 1.27 6.74 0.13
C PHE A 199 1.13 5.34 0.74
N PHE A 200 2.24 4.71 1.13
CA PHE A 200 2.23 3.40 1.76
C PHE A 200 1.35 3.39 3.02
N SER A 201 1.56 4.34 3.94
CA SER A 201 0.84 4.40 5.21
C SER A 201 -0.66 4.66 5.05
N MET A 202 -1.04 5.52 4.09
CA MET A 202 -2.41 6.02 3.95
C MET A 202 -3.27 5.24 2.96
N TYR A 203 -2.68 4.35 2.13
CA TYR A 203 -3.42 3.61 1.11
C TYR A 203 -3.24 2.09 1.22
N MET A 204 -2.02 1.60 1.48
CA MET A 204 -1.76 0.17 1.49
C MET A 204 -1.82 -0.46 2.88
N LEU A 205 -1.16 0.18 3.86
CA LEU A 205 -1.08 -0.33 5.23
C LEU A 205 -2.45 -0.40 5.90
N ILE A 206 -3.35 0.52 5.56
CA ILE A 206 -4.68 0.65 6.18
C ILE A 206 -5.74 -0.29 5.59
N GLU A 207 -5.41 -1.21 4.69
CA GLU A 207 -6.40 -2.13 4.10
C GLU A 207 -7.14 -2.91 5.20
N PRO A 208 -8.50 -2.76 5.33
CA PRO A 208 -9.21 -3.30 6.49
C PRO A 208 -9.20 -4.81 6.62
N LYS A 209 -8.94 -5.54 5.52
CA LYS A 209 -8.96 -7.00 5.50
C LYS A 209 -7.67 -7.63 5.97
N THR A 210 -6.54 -6.92 5.81
CA THR A 210 -5.19 -7.43 6.06
C THR A 210 -4.53 -6.83 7.29
N ASN A 211 -5.14 -5.86 7.94
CA ASN A 211 -4.65 -5.33 9.20
C ASN A 211 -5.47 -5.87 10.41
N PRO A 212 -4.94 -5.80 11.64
CA PRO A 212 -5.63 -6.32 12.82
C PRO A 212 -6.88 -5.50 13.15
N SER A 213 -7.90 -6.17 13.69
CA SER A 213 -9.09 -5.52 14.23
C SER A 213 -8.81 -4.84 15.57
N LYS A 214 -7.90 -5.44 16.36
CA LYS A 214 -7.36 -4.91 17.62
C LYS A 214 -5.88 -4.58 17.46
N ASN A 215 -5.33 -3.78 18.38
CA ASN A 215 -3.88 -3.49 18.43
C ASN A 215 -3.32 -2.87 17.13
N ARG A 216 -4.11 -2.03 16.45
CA ARG A 216 -3.70 -1.36 15.20
C ARG A 216 -2.46 -0.48 15.38
N VAL A 217 -2.35 0.20 16.52
CA VAL A 217 -1.15 0.99 16.86
C VAL A 217 0.09 0.09 16.91
N ALA A 218 0.01 -1.04 17.62
CA ALA A 218 1.12 -2.00 17.70
C ALA A 218 1.51 -2.56 16.31
N TYR A 219 0.52 -2.77 15.43
CA TYR A 219 0.78 -3.19 14.06
C TYR A 219 1.49 -2.10 13.23
N GLY A 220 1.06 -0.84 13.34
CA GLY A 220 1.73 0.27 12.66
C GLY A 220 3.18 0.43 13.11
N VAL A 221 3.42 0.36 14.43
CA VAL A 221 4.77 0.36 15.03
C VAL A 221 5.60 -0.83 14.51
N LEU A 222 5.04 -2.04 14.51
CA LEU A 222 5.74 -3.25 14.05
C LEU A 222 6.20 -3.10 12.58
N VAL A 223 5.30 -2.67 11.69
CA VAL A 223 5.65 -2.52 10.26
C VAL A 223 6.69 -1.43 10.06
N ALA A 224 6.64 -0.32 10.82
CA ALA A 224 7.65 0.72 10.77
C ALA A 224 9.03 0.19 11.23
N ILE A 225 9.08 -0.56 12.33
CA ILE A 225 10.33 -1.16 12.84
C ILE A 225 10.90 -2.17 11.82
N LEU A 226 10.06 -3.01 11.22
CA LEU A 226 10.50 -3.96 10.18
C LEU A 226 11.14 -3.22 9.00
N LEU A 227 10.47 -2.18 8.49
CA LEU A 227 10.99 -1.38 7.38
C LEU A 227 12.35 -0.77 7.72
N ILE A 228 12.45 -0.10 8.88
CA ILE A 228 13.69 0.52 9.32
C ILE A 228 14.80 -0.52 9.52
N ALA A 229 14.47 -1.70 10.08
CA ALA A 229 15.44 -2.77 10.26
C ALA A 229 15.99 -3.29 8.92
N PHE A 230 15.14 -3.40 7.89
CA PHE A 230 15.58 -3.77 6.55
C PHE A 230 16.48 -2.69 5.93
N ASP A 231 16.12 -1.41 6.06
CA ASP A 231 16.89 -0.27 5.57
C ASP A 231 18.26 -0.17 6.28
N LEU A 232 18.28 -0.33 7.60
CA LEU A 232 19.52 -0.33 8.39
C LEU A 232 20.43 -1.50 8.01
N TYR A 233 19.88 -2.70 7.86
CA TYR A 233 20.67 -3.83 7.41
C TYR A 233 21.24 -3.59 6.01
N ALA A 234 20.42 -3.09 5.10
CA ALA A 234 20.79 -2.79 3.72
C ALA A 234 21.91 -1.72 3.64
N SER A 235 21.87 -0.71 4.51
CA SER A 235 22.88 0.35 4.55
C SER A 235 24.19 -0.05 5.26
N THR A 236 24.12 -1.02 6.18
CA THR A 236 25.28 -1.43 7.00
C THR A 236 26.10 -2.53 6.33
N PHE A 237 25.47 -3.44 5.61
CA PHE A 237 26.13 -4.61 5.03
C PHE A 237 26.18 -4.52 3.50
N ASN A 238 27.27 -5.02 2.92
CA ASN A 238 27.45 -5.11 1.46
C ASN A 238 27.44 -6.59 1.03
N ASN A 239 26.24 -7.21 1.04
CA ASN A 239 26.06 -8.60 0.68
C ASN A 239 24.76 -8.80 -0.12
N SER A 240 24.51 -10.02 -0.58
CA SER A 240 23.31 -10.36 -1.36
C SER A 240 22.00 -10.11 -0.59
N LEU A 241 22.00 -10.32 0.72
CA LEU A 241 20.82 -10.05 1.56
C LEU A 241 20.55 -8.56 1.73
N ALA A 242 21.59 -7.74 1.84
CA ALA A 242 21.47 -6.28 1.85
C ALA A 242 20.86 -5.78 0.53
N ALA A 243 21.37 -6.25 -0.60
CA ALA A 243 20.82 -5.93 -1.92
C ALA A 243 19.36 -6.40 -2.08
N PHE A 244 18.98 -7.52 -1.47
CA PHE A 244 17.61 -8.00 -1.42
C PHE A 244 16.71 -7.05 -0.63
N PHE A 245 17.12 -6.63 0.58
CA PHE A 245 16.35 -5.68 1.39
C PHE A 245 16.20 -4.33 0.70
N THR A 246 17.27 -3.76 0.13
CA THR A 246 17.19 -2.50 -0.62
C THR A 246 16.13 -2.51 -1.73
N ARG A 247 15.90 -3.67 -2.34
CA ARG A 247 14.94 -3.78 -3.45
C ARG A 247 13.52 -4.07 -3.02
N HIS A 248 13.33 -4.67 -1.85
CA HIS A 248 12.05 -5.25 -1.45
C HIS A 248 11.56 -4.76 -0.08
N ASP A 249 12.20 -3.76 0.50
CA ASP A 249 11.98 -3.18 1.83
C ASP A 249 10.49 -3.01 2.21
N ILE A 250 9.80 -2.10 1.55
CA ILE A 250 8.41 -1.76 1.85
C ILE A 250 7.45 -2.93 1.60
N PRO A 251 7.45 -3.60 0.40
CA PRO A 251 6.59 -4.75 0.18
C PRO A 251 6.86 -5.90 1.14
N LEU A 252 8.12 -6.12 1.50
CA LEU A 252 8.51 -7.17 2.44
C LEU A 252 8.07 -6.84 3.86
N ALA A 253 8.27 -5.60 4.33
CA ALA A 253 7.83 -5.16 5.66
C ALA A 253 6.32 -5.35 5.83
N LEU A 254 5.52 -5.00 4.82
CA LEU A 254 4.07 -5.22 4.85
C LEU A 254 3.71 -6.71 4.83
N ALA A 255 4.36 -7.51 3.99
CA ALA A 255 4.08 -8.94 3.90
C ALA A 255 4.40 -9.65 5.22
N VAL A 256 5.57 -9.37 5.81
CA VAL A 256 5.95 -9.90 7.13
C VAL A 256 4.99 -9.41 8.21
N GLY A 257 4.67 -8.11 8.24
CA GLY A 257 3.69 -7.53 9.14
C GLY A 257 2.33 -8.23 9.08
N ASN A 258 1.84 -8.54 7.87
CA ASN A 258 0.57 -9.24 7.69
C ASN A 258 0.56 -10.65 8.32
N VAL A 259 1.70 -11.35 8.37
CA VAL A 259 1.80 -12.67 9.04
C VAL A 259 1.56 -12.55 10.55
N PHE A 260 1.91 -11.41 11.17
CA PHE A 260 1.68 -11.18 12.59
C PHE A 260 0.25 -10.77 12.95
N VAL A 261 -0.60 -10.43 11.98
CA VAL A 261 -1.98 -9.98 12.23
C VAL A 261 -2.81 -10.98 13.04
N PRO A 262 -2.80 -12.31 12.77
CA PRO A 262 -3.52 -13.28 13.60
C PRO A 262 -3.04 -13.30 15.06
N ILE A 263 -1.75 -13.10 15.29
CA ILE A 263 -1.14 -13.05 16.63
C ILE A 263 -1.61 -11.77 17.35
N LEU A 264 -1.51 -10.62 16.70
CA LEU A 264 -1.93 -9.33 17.26
C LEU A 264 -3.41 -9.29 17.61
N ASN A 265 -4.25 -10.01 16.88
CA ASN A 265 -5.68 -10.13 17.20
C ASN A 265 -5.96 -10.95 18.46
N ARG A 266 -5.04 -11.84 18.87
CA ARG A 266 -5.18 -12.68 20.06
C ARG A 266 -4.65 -12.00 21.33
N ILE A 267 -3.64 -11.15 21.21
CA ILE A 267 -3.03 -10.45 22.34
C ILE A 267 -3.95 -9.30 22.77
N ASN A 268 -4.14 -9.16 24.08
CA ASN A 268 -4.88 -8.03 24.66
C ASN A 268 -3.87 -7.09 25.34
N PHE A 269 -3.42 -6.04 24.65
CA PHE A 269 -2.51 -5.04 25.20
C PHE A 269 -3.21 -4.00 26.08
N GLY A 270 -4.52 -4.09 26.30
CA GLY A 270 -5.26 -3.16 27.16
C GLY A 270 -5.43 -1.74 26.59
N PHE A 271 -4.91 -1.46 25.40
CA PHE A 271 -4.98 -0.12 24.77
C PHE A 271 -6.24 0.10 23.91
N GLY A 272 -7.18 -0.82 23.89
CA GLY A 272 -8.43 -0.70 23.14
C GLY A 272 -9.59 -0.39 24.08
N LYS A 273 -10.28 0.74 23.90
CA LYS A 273 -11.64 0.90 24.43
C LYS A 273 -12.48 -0.26 23.94
N LYS A 274 -13.16 -0.98 24.83
CA LYS A 274 -14.26 -1.84 24.46
C LYS A 274 -15.26 -0.94 23.73
N GLU A 275 -15.46 -1.16 22.44
CA GLU A 275 -16.64 -0.62 21.76
C GLU A 275 -17.80 -1.45 22.30
N GLU A 276 -18.57 -0.86 23.20
CA GLU A 276 -19.91 -1.30 23.58
C GLU A 276 -20.88 -1.04 22.44
#